data_8d8a9976bbb6c565e1754c7db480d848
#
_entry.id   8d8a9976bbb6c565e1754c7db480d848
#
_cell.length_a   1.000
_cell.length_b   1.000
_cell.length_c   1.000
_cell.angle_alpha   90.00
_cell.angle_beta   90.00
_cell.angle_gamma   90.00
#
_symmetry.space_group_name_H-M   'P 1'
#
loop_
_entity.id
_entity.type
_entity.pdbx_description
1 polymer ?
#
loop_
_entity_poly.entity_id
_entity_poly.type
_entity_poly.pdbx_seq_one_letter_code
_entity_poly.pdbx_strand_id
1 'polypeptide(L)'
;MRPANMKQFSELFCNLRREKDADYEFKFKIIGQLSKDLNAVILSHTRNIKKLQIRTSERLPMDLEMDFLLVTAVDYEMMQGFDVGNLQQYALSGIIKDMSAGGIKVQIGELPTQGIKKGDVFLFHLPNASLRGNLAATVLDVLSSRGSNEIHFAFRDTDMLTHMKLNQYLHRKKVNMEAA
;
A
#
# COMPACT_ATOMS: atom_id res chain seq x y z
N MET A 1 -15.58 42.80 9.05
CA MET A 1 -14.89 42.15 7.92
C MET A 1 -15.88 41.31 7.14
N ARG A 2 -16.15 41.60 5.89
CA ARG A 2 -16.97 40.74 5.03
C ARG A 2 -16.15 39.48 4.70
N PRO A 3 -16.67 38.26 4.90
CA PRO A 3 -15.95 37.07 4.46
C PRO A 3 -15.84 37.15 2.93
N ALA A 4 -14.60 37.19 2.48
CA ALA A 4 -14.26 37.25 1.08
C ALA A 4 -14.82 36.01 0.35
N ASN A 5 -15.71 36.29 -0.62
CA ASN A 5 -15.91 35.48 -1.82
C ASN A 5 -16.09 33.95 -1.73
N MET A 6 -17.04 33.45 -0.92
CA MET A 6 -17.58 32.10 -1.16
C MET A 6 -18.39 31.97 -2.47
N LYS A 7 -18.66 33.09 -3.15
CA LYS A 7 -19.34 33.09 -4.47
C LYS A 7 -18.49 32.55 -5.63
N GLN A 8 -17.22 32.28 -5.41
CA GLN A 8 -16.31 31.82 -6.47
C GLN A 8 -16.29 30.29 -6.67
N PHE A 9 -16.72 29.51 -5.69
CA PHE A 9 -16.73 28.05 -5.82
C PHE A 9 -18.15 27.54 -5.98
N SER A 10 -18.55 27.23 -7.21
CA SER A 10 -19.86 26.62 -7.49
C SER A 10 -19.88 25.11 -7.22
N GLU A 11 -18.72 24.49 -7.06
CA GLU A 11 -18.57 23.05 -6.96
C GLU A 11 -17.54 22.69 -5.87
N LEU A 12 -17.81 21.58 -5.17
CA LEU A 12 -16.95 20.98 -4.18
C LEU A 12 -16.65 19.53 -4.61
N PHE A 13 -15.38 19.18 -4.59
CA PHE A 13 -14.93 17.80 -4.80
C PHE A 13 -14.56 17.20 -3.46
N CYS A 14 -15.13 16.05 -3.16
CA CYS A 14 -14.82 15.26 -1.97
C CYS A 14 -14.31 13.89 -2.38
N ASN A 15 -13.22 13.45 -1.76
CA ASN A 15 -12.70 12.11 -1.90
C ASN A 15 -13.00 11.34 -0.62
N LEU A 16 -13.67 10.21 -0.75
CA LEU A 16 -13.92 9.27 0.34
C LEU A 16 -13.14 7.99 0.07
N ARG A 17 -12.22 7.67 0.96
CA ARG A 17 -11.56 6.37 0.94
C ARG A 17 -12.39 5.37 1.74
N ARG A 18 -12.82 4.31 1.09
CA ARG A 18 -13.45 3.17 1.75
C ARG A 18 -12.42 2.05 1.86
N GLU A 19 -12.05 1.72 3.08
CA GLU A 19 -11.13 0.61 3.32
C GLU A 19 -11.63 -0.67 2.65
N LYS A 20 -10.73 -1.41 2.04
CA LYS A 20 -10.95 -2.69 1.35
C LYS A 20 -11.78 -2.63 0.04
N ASP A 21 -12.21 -1.45 -0.39
CA ASP A 21 -12.99 -1.33 -1.64
C ASP A 21 -12.29 -0.40 -2.65
N ALA A 22 -12.53 0.90 -2.55
CA ALA A 22 -12.04 1.86 -3.51
C ALA A 22 -12.04 3.28 -2.92
N ASP A 23 -11.40 4.21 -3.61
CA ASP A 23 -11.64 5.62 -3.40
C ASP A 23 -12.84 6.05 -4.27
N TYR A 24 -13.63 6.95 -3.72
CA TYR A 24 -14.80 7.50 -4.39
C TYR A 24 -14.63 9.01 -4.51
N GLU A 25 -14.81 9.55 -5.70
CA GLU A 25 -14.87 10.97 -5.96
C GLU A 25 -16.33 11.41 -6.08
N PHE A 26 -16.68 12.41 -5.31
CA PHE A 26 -18.01 13.03 -5.32
C PHE A 26 -17.88 14.48 -5.77
N LYS A 27 -18.78 14.90 -6.64
CA LYS A 27 -18.89 16.28 -7.07
C LYS A 27 -20.21 16.86 -6.59
N PHE A 28 -20.15 17.84 -5.73
CA PHE A 28 -21.31 18.57 -5.19
C PHE A 28 -21.40 19.96 -5.77
N LYS A 29 -22.61 20.49 -5.89
CA LYS A 29 -22.83 21.92 -6.11
C LYS A 29 -23.13 22.59 -4.76
N ILE A 30 -22.54 23.74 -4.52
CA ILE A 30 -22.88 24.57 -3.37
C ILE A 30 -24.17 25.33 -3.73
N ILE A 31 -25.28 25.04 -3.02
CA ILE A 31 -26.58 25.61 -3.28
C ILE A 31 -26.99 26.70 -2.27
N GLY A 32 -26.26 26.81 -1.16
CA GLY A 32 -26.51 27.83 -0.16
C GLY A 32 -25.56 27.78 1.02
N GLN A 33 -25.73 28.73 1.93
CA GLN A 33 -25.04 28.79 3.20
C GLN A 33 -26.09 28.76 4.33
N LEU A 34 -25.88 27.89 5.31
CA LEU A 34 -26.88 27.62 6.36
C LEU A 34 -26.99 28.80 7.34
N SER A 35 -25.90 29.42 7.71
CA SER A 35 -25.87 30.64 8.52
C SER A 35 -24.50 31.31 8.41
N LYS A 36 -24.48 32.61 8.72
CA LYS A 36 -23.21 33.35 8.77
C LYS A 36 -22.35 32.95 9.96
N ASP A 37 -22.95 32.43 11.02
CA ASP A 37 -22.26 32.16 12.28
C ASP A 37 -21.71 30.74 12.34
N LEU A 38 -22.25 29.81 11.54
CA LEU A 38 -21.85 28.38 11.57
C LEU A 38 -20.83 28.00 10.51
N ASN A 39 -20.42 28.90 9.62
CA ASN A 39 -19.53 28.58 8.48
C ASN A 39 -19.93 27.31 7.73
N ALA A 40 -21.20 26.98 7.68
CA ALA A 40 -21.73 25.77 7.09
C ALA A 40 -22.35 26.06 5.71
N VAL A 41 -22.11 25.16 4.76
CA VAL A 41 -22.64 25.25 3.39
C VAL A 41 -23.68 24.14 3.16
N ILE A 42 -24.67 24.46 2.34
CA ILE A 42 -25.66 23.51 1.85
C ILE A 42 -25.16 22.95 0.52
N LEU A 43 -24.97 21.64 0.45
CA LEU A 43 -24.56 20.95 -0.77
C LEU A 43 -25.75 20.30 -1.44
N SER A 44 -25.76 20.29 -2.77
CA SER A 44 -26.74 19.51 -3.52
C SER A 44 -26.48 18.01 -3.31
N HIS A 45 -27.54 17.21 -3.27
CA HIS A 45 -27.37 15.79 -3.44
C HIS A 45 -26.76 15.50 -4.82
N THR A 46 -25.75 14.62 -4.88
CA THR A 46 -25.14 14.21 -6.14
C THR A 46 -25.36 12.73 -6.40
N ARG A 47 -25.65 12.42 -7.65
CA ARG A 47 -25.62 11.05 -8.17
C ARG A 47 -24.31 10.78 -8.93
N ASN A 48 -23.50 11.81 -9.14
CA ASN A 48 -22.20 11.69 -9.82
C ASN A 48 -21.15 11.19 -8.82
N ILE A 49 -21.12 9.88 -8.64
CA ILE A 49 -20.15 9.19 -7.82
C ILE A 49 -19.23 8.44 -8.78
N LYS A 50 -17.95 8.81 -8.79
CA LYS A 50 -16.94 8.11 -9.56
C LYS A 50 -16.17 7.19 -8.63
N LYS A 51 -16.32 5.88 -8.84
CA LYS A 51 -15.49 4.89 -8.16
C LYS A 51 -14.11 4.88 -8.83
N LEU A 52 -13.08 5.22 -8.06
CA LEU A 52 -11.70 5.15 -8.48
C LEU A 52 -11.12 3.83 -8.01
N GLN A 53 -11.09 2.85 -8.89
CA GLN A 53 -10.44 1.58 -8.58
C GLN A 53 -8.92 1.81 -8.60
N ILE A 54 -8.33 2.00 -7.43
CA ILE A 54 -6.89 2.24 -7.29
C ILE A 54 -6.12 0.92 -7.34
N ARG A 55 -6.76 -0.18 -6.95
CA ARG A 55 -6.10 -1.48 -6.87
C ARG A 55 -6.40 -2.31 -8.10
N THR A 56 -5.35 -2.75 -8.75
CA THR A 56 -5.43 -3.66 -9.91
C THR A 56 -5.57 -5.13 -9.50
N SER A 57 -5.31 -5.45 -8.23
CA SER A 57 -5.37 -6.83 -7.71
C SER A 57 -5.97 -6.88 -6.30
N GLU A 58 -6.69 -7.96 -6.03
CA GLU A 58 -7.21 -8.27 -4.69
C GLU A 58 -6.05 -8.47 -3.72
N ARG A 59 -6.22 -8.04 -2.47
CA ARG A 59 -5.29 -8.32 -1.38
C ARG A 59 -5.83 -9.42 -0.50
N LEU A 60 -5.00 -10.40 -0.25
CA LEU A 60 -5.28 -11.48 0.66
C LEU A 60 -4.70 -11.13 2.04
N PRO A 61 -5.51 -11.04 3.10
CA PRO A 61 -4.99 -10.92 4.46
C PRO A 61 -4.21 -12.19 4.82
N MET A 62 -3.10 -12.04 5.51
CA MET A 62 -2.29 -13.14 5.99
C MET A 62 -1.45 -12.70 7.18
N ASP A 63 -0.99 -13.67 7.97
CA ASP A 63 -0.01 -13.48 9.02
C ASP A 63 1.15 -14.44 8.73
N LEU A 64 2.13 -13.94 7.98
CA LEU A 64 3.30 -14.72 7.59
C LEU A 64 4.56 -14.05 8.13
N GLU A 65 5.19 -14.69 9.10
CA GLU A 65 6.49 -14.25 9.62
C GLU A 65 7.58 -14.47 8.58
N MET A 66 8.40 -13.47 8.38
CA MET A 66 9.46 -13.48 7.37
C MET A 66 10.62 -12.60 7.74
N ASP A 67 11.78 -13.00 7.23
CA ASP A 67 12.99 -12.19 7.26
C ASP A 67 13.16 -11.45 5.93
N PHE A 68 13.57 -10.19 6.04
CA PHE A 68 13.77 -9.28 4.94
C PHE A 68 15.18 -8.73 4.99
N LEU A 69 15.81 -8.60 3.85
CA LEU A 69 17.05 -7.84 3.70
C LEU A 69 16.70 -6.43 3.20
N LEU A 70 17.03 -5.42 4.00
CA LEU A 70 16.90 -4.02 3.61
C LEU A 70 18.14 -3.58 2.84
N VAL A 71 17.95 -3.03 1.66
CA VAL A 71 19.01 -2.41 0.86
C VAL A 71 18.57 -1.01 0.42
N THR A 72 19.53 -0.10 0.26
CA THR A 72 19.21 1.20 -0.32
C THR A 72 18.86 1.03 -1.80
N ALA A 73 18.13 1.99 -2.38
CA ALA A 73 17.82 1.96 -3.80
C ALA A 73 19.09 1.93 -4.68
N VAL A 74 20.14 2.63 -4.25
CA VAL A 74 21.43 2.68 -4.97
C VAL A 74 22.15 1.34 -4.90
N ASP A 75 22.21 0.74 -3.70
CA ASP A 75 22.86 -0.57 -3.52
C ASP A 75 22.13 -1.65 -4.31
N TYR A 76 20.79 -1.61 -4.36
CA TYR A 76 20.00 -2.54 -5.15
C TYR A 76 20.37 -2.49 -6.65
N GLU A 77 20.49 -1.30 -7.23
CA GLU A 77 20.89 -1.15 -8.64
C GLU A 77 22.28 -1.74 -8.92
N MET A 78 23.19 -1.61 -7.95
CA MET A 78 24.53 -2.19 -8.06
C MET A 78 24.57 -3.71 -7.84
N MET A 79 23.60 -4.25 -7.10
CA MET A 79 23.52 -5.67 -6.76
C MET A 79 22.82 -6.53 -7.81
N GLN A 80 22.34 -5.96 -8.92
CA GLN A 80 21.69 -6.72 -9.98
C GLN A 80 22.65 -7.81 -10.51
N GLY A 81 22.35 -9.07 -10.19
CA GLY A 81 23.15 -10.24 -10.57
C GLY A 81 23.92 -10.91 -9.44
N PHE A 82 23.90 -10.37 -8.22
CA PHE A 82 24.53 -11.02 -7.06
C PHE A 82 23.54 -11.91 -6.30
N ASP A 83 24.03 -13.08 -5.84
CA ASP A 83 23.26 -13.95 -4.97
C ASP A 83 23.24 -13.36 -3.54
N VAL A 84 22.06 -12.99 -3.08
CA VAL A 84 21.83 -12.31 -1.78
C VAL A 84 21.90 -13.29 -0.60
N GLY A 85 22.10 -14.59 -0.84
CA GLY A 85 22.08 -15.63 0.19
C GLY A 85 23.10 -15.47 1.33
N ASN A 86 24.07 -14.57 1.20
CA ASN A 86 25.14 -14.34 2.19
C ASN A 86 25.02 -13.01 2.96
N LEU A 87 23.98 -12.20 2.76
CA LEU A 87 23.84 -10.89 3.37
C LEU A 87 23.00 -10.91 4.66
N GLN A 88 23.32 -11.79 5.59
CA GLN A 88 22.65 -11.90 6.90
C GLN A 88 22.76 -10.62 7.78
N GLN A 89 23.64 -9.68 7.43
CA GLN A 89 23.95 -8.53 8.27
C GLN A 89 22.86 -7.46 8.38
N TYR A 90 21.80 -7.54 7.56
CA TYR A 90 20.72 -6.55 7.51
C TYR A 90 19.34 -7.18 7.54
N ALA A 91 19.22 -8.39 8.06
CA ALA A 91 17.93 -9.07 8.15
C ALA A 91 17.04 -8.36 9.16
N LEU A 92 15.87 -7.95 8.71
CA LEU A 92 14.79 -7.44 9.55
C LEU A 92 13.69 -8.49 9.57
N SER A 93 13.25 -8.84 10.75
CA SER A 93 12.10 -9.74 10.89
C SER A 93 10.79 -8.94 10.91
N GLY A 94 9.77 -9.44 10.26
CA GLY A 94 8.47 -8.81 10.20
C GLY A 94 7.36 -9.79 9.82
N ILE A 95 6.13 -9.32 9.88
CA ILE A 95 4.94 -10.10 9.58
C ILE A 95 4.26 -9.51 8.33
N ILE A 96 4.11 -10.29 7.27
CA ILE A 96 3.29 -9.90 6.12
C ILE A 96 1.82 -9.94 6.58
N LYS A 97 1.15 -8.80 6.58
CA LYS A 97 -0.25 -8.65 6.99
C LYS A 97 -1.25 -8.77 5.85
N ASP A 98 -0.87 -8.35 4.68
CA ASP A 98 -1.61 -8.61 3.45
C ASP A 98 -0.67 -8.69 2.25
N MET A 99 -1.13 -9.39 1.21
CA MET A 99 -0.39 -9.56 -0.03
C MET A 99 -1.33 -9.52 -1.23
N SER A 100 -0.85 -8.94 -2.30
CA SER A 100 -1.47 -9.01 -3.63
C SER A 100 -0.41 -9.33 -4.68
N ALA A 101 -0.81 -9.53 -5.93
CA ALA A 101 0.18 -9.73 -7.01
C ALA A 101 1.06 -8.49 -7.27
N GLY A 102 0.65 -7.31 -6.80
CA GLY A 102 1.40 -6.06 -6.98
C GLY A 102 2.22 -5.62 -5.77
N GLY A 103 2.09 -6.25 -4.61
CA GLY A 103 2.84 -5.83 -3.42
C GLY A 103 2.35 -6.45 -2.12
N ILE A 104 3.02 -6.05 -1.04
CA ILE A 104 2.78 -6.54 0.32
C ILE A 104 2.64 -5.39 1.31
N LYS A 105 2.03 -5.69 2.43
CA LYS A 105 2.03 -4.88 3.63
C LYS A 105 2.70 -5.67 4.75
N VAL A 106 3.70 -5.08 5.38
CA VAL A 106 4.51 -5.72 6.41
C VAL A 106 4.42 -4.93 7.70
N GLN A 107 4.26 -5.62 8.80
CA GLN A 107 4.36 -5.07 10.15
C GLN A 107 5.74 -5.43 10.70
N ILE A 108 6.49 -4.40 11.15
CA ILE A 108 7.80 -4.54 11.79
C ILE A 108 7.70 -3.91 13.19
N GLY A 109 8.27 -4.56 14.20
CA GLY A 109 8.28 -4.03 15.56
C GLY A 109 9.17 -2.79 15.66
N GLU A 110 10.47 -3.00 15.57
CA GLU A 110 11.46 -1.93 15.68
C GLU A 110 12.05 -1.60 14.30
N LEU A 111 12.17 -0.31 14.01
CA LEU A 111 12.86 0.14 12.82
C LEU A 111 14.37 0.12 13.06
N PRO A 112 15.19 -0.16 12.04
CA PRO A 112 16.62 -0.04 12.12
C PRO A 112 17.05 1.41 12.45
N THR A 113 18.21 1.59 13.07
CA THR A 113 18.71 2.90 13.51
C THR A 113 18.76 3.95 12.39
N GLN A 114 19.09 3.54 11.15
CA GLN A 114 19.08 4.41 9.98
C GLN A 114 17.69 4.78 9.49
N GLY A 115 16.64 4.14 10.05
CA GLY A 115 15.29 4.25 9.59
C GLY A 115 15.04 3.52 8.26
N ILE A 116 13.79 3.54 7.80
CA ILE A 116 13.37 3.01 6.51
C ILE A 116 12.76 4.17 5.73
N LYS A 117 13.18 4.35 4.48
CA LYS A 117 12.76 5.48 3.65
C LYS A 117 11.97 4.99 2.44
N LYS A 118 11.10 5.84 1.94
CA LYS A 118 10.45 5.64 0.65
C LYS A 118 11.51 5.47 -0.45
N GLY A 119 11.38 4.41 -1.24
CA GLY A 119 12.32 4.04 -2.28
C GLY A 119 13.32 2.97 -1.87
N ASP A 120 13.54 2.72 -0.58
CA ASP A 120 14.35 1.59 -0.14
C ASP A 120 13.75 0.28 -0.64
N VAL A 121 14.60 -0.74 -0.78
CA VAL A 121 14.22 -2.04 -1.33
C VAL A 121 14.36 -3.12 -0.28
N PHE A 122 13.36 -3.95 -0.16
CA PHE A 122 13.38 -5.16 0.64
C PHE A 122 13.50 -6.37 -0.27
N LEU A 123 14.45 -7.22 0.04
CA LEU A 123 14.61 -8.52 -0.60
C LEU A 123 14.17 -9.60 0.36
N PHE A 124 13.40 -10.57 -0.13
CA PHE A 124 12.93 -11.67 0.68
C PHE A 124 12.59 -12.89 -0.18
N HIS A 125 12.62 -14.05 0.44
CA HIS A 125 12.21 -15.30 -0.18
C HIS A 125 10.82 -15.69 0.29
N LEU A 126 9.87 -15.82 -0.64
CA LEU A 126 8.51 -16.25 -0.30
C LEU A 126 8.44 -17.79 -0.30
N PRO A 127 8.27 -18.43 0.86
CA PRO A 127 8.25 -19.89 0.96
C PRO A 127 7.05 -20.49 0.22
N ASN A 128 7.23 -21.62 -0.42
CA ASN A 128 6.17 -22.36 -1.12
C ASN A 128 5.52 -21.63 -2.32
N ALA A 129 6.08 -20.51 -2.78
CA ALA A 129 5.58 -19.80 -3.96
C ALA A 129 6.08 -20.38 -5.29
N SER A 130 6.99 -21.38 -5.26
CA SER A 130 7.65 -21.94 -6.44
C SER A 130 8.40 -20.89 -7.28
N LEU A 131 8.82 -19.81 -6.63
CA LEU A 131 9.63 -18.75 -7.23
C LEU A 131 11.10 -19.18 -7.27
N ARG A 132 11.79 -18.76 -8.31
CA ARG A 132 13.25 -18.90 -8.39
C ARG A 132 13.87 -17.60 -7.87
N GLY A 133 14.60 -17.68 -6.76
CA GLY A 133 15.29 -16.52 -6.17
C GLY A 133 14.40 -15.67 -5.24
N ASN A 134 14.92 -14.52 -4.91
CA ASN A 134 14.29 -13.57 -4.01
C ASN A 134 13.34 -12.64 -4.76
N LEU A 135 12.32 -12.17 -4.06
CA LEU A 135 11.48 -11.06 -4.51
C LEU A 135 12.10 -9.74 -4.04
N ALA A 136 12.03 -8.74 -4.89
CA ALA A 136 12.33 -7.37 -4.54
C ALA A 136 11.04 -6.56 -4.40
N ALA A 137 10.98 -5.73 -3.35
CA ALA A 137 9.83 -4.86 -3.12
C ALA A 137 10.30 -3.47 -2.66
N THR A 138 9.82 -2.43 -3.35
CA THR A 138 10.15 -1.04 -3.04
C THR A 138 9.21 -0.47 -2.00
N VAL A 139 9.75 0.21 -1.00
CA VAL A 139 8.98 0.93 0.03
C VAL A 139 8.20 2.07 -0.61
N LEU A 140 6.89 2.03 -0.49
CA LEU A 140 5.98 3.09 -0.93
C LEU A 140 5.67 4.07 0.19
N ASP A 141 5.47 3.55 1.41
CA ASP A 141 5.07 4.32 2.57
C ASP A 141 5.42 3.60 3.87
N VAL A 142 5.69 4.38 4.93
CA VAL A 142 5.98 3.89 6.29
C VAL A 142 5.05 4.60 7.25
N LEU A 143 4.20 3.85 7.93
CA LEU A 143 3.23 4.34 8.89
C LEU A 143 3.65 3.87 10.29
N SER A 144 4.13 4.80 11.10
CA SER A 144 4.52 4.51 12.49
C SER A 144 3.37 4.80 13.45
N SER A 145 3.07 3.82 14.28
CA SER A 145 2.13 3.95 15.38
C SER A 145 2.78 3.46 16.67
N ARG A 146 2.14 3.66 17.83
CA ARG A 146 2.71 3.26 19.14
C ARG A 146 3.04 1.76 19.15
N GLY A 147 4.35 1.45 19.09
CA GLY A 147 4.88 0.09 19.22
C GLY A 147 4.82 -0.79 17.94
N SER A 148 4.45 -0.22 16.79
CA SER A 148 4.36 -0.97 15.55
C SER A 148 4.57 -0.06 14.35
N ASN A 149 5.28 -0.56 13.35
CA ASN A 149 5.50 0.12 12.09
C ASN A 149 4.90 -0.71 10.96
N GLU A 150 4.01 -0.10 10.20
CA GLU A 150 3.40 -0.72 9.02
C GLU A 150 4.07 -0.15 7.78
N ILE A 151 4.58 -1.00 6.91
CA ILE A 151 5.29 -0.62 5.70
C ILE A 151 4.55 -1.18 4.50
N HIS A 152 4.28 -0.32 3.55
CA HIS A 152 3.63 -0.66 2.29
C HIS A 152 4.67 -0.79 1.18
N PHE A 153 4.59 -1.87 0.44
CA PHE A 153 5.53 -2.18 -0.62
C PHE A 153 4.83 -2.44 -1.94
N ALA A 154 5.51 -2.06 -3.04
CA ALA A 154 5.22 -2.57 -4.37
C ALA A 154 6.32 -3.54 -4.80
N PHE A 155 5.95 -4.66 -5.40
CA PHE A 155 6.93 -5.55 -6.01
C PHE A 155 7.66 -4.83 -7.14
N ARG A 156 8.95 -5.10 -7.25
CA ARG A 156 9.86 -4.53 -8.23
C ARG A 156 10.38 -5.63 -9.13
N ASP A 157 10.64 -5.28 -10.38
CA ASP A 157 11.31 -6.14 -11.37
C ASP A 157 10.67 -7.54 -11.54
N THR A 158 9.35 -7.63 -11.32
CA THR A 158 8.61 -8.87 -11.52
C THR A 158 8.31 -9.09 -13.00
N ASP A 159 8.88 -10.16 -13.54
CA ASP A 159 8.53 -10.62 -14.88
C ASP A 159 7.12 -11.26 -14.90
N MET A 160 6.62 -11.53 -16.09
CA MET A 160 5.30 -12.14 -16.28
C MET A 160 5.18 -13.49 -15.58
N LEU A 161 6.25 -14.29 -15.59
CA LEU A 161 6.26 -15.63 -14.98
C LEU A 161 6.17 -15.53 -13.44
N THR A 162 6.94 -14.62 -12.85
CA THR A 162 6.90 -14.33 -11.42
C THR A 162 5.52 -13.84 -11.00
N HIS A 163 4.92 -12.93 -11.78
CA HIS A 163 3.57 -12.43 -11.52
C HIS A 163 2.51 -13.55 -11.59
N MET A 164 2.61 -14.45 -12.57
CA MET A 164 1.72 -15.62 -12.66
C MET A 164 1.87 -16.54 -11.43
N LYS A 165 3.09 -16.81 -11.00
CA LYS A 165 3.35 -17.65 -9.82
C LYS A 165 2.86 -17.02 -8.53
N LEU A 166 2.99 -15.70 -8.37
CA LEU A 166 2.41 -14.95 -7.25
C LEU A 166 0.89 -15.09 -7.23
N ASN A 167 0.22 -14.92 -8.36
CA ASN A 167 -1.22 -15.13 -8.47
C ASN A 167 -1.64 -16.56 -8.10
N GLN A 168 -0.92 -17.57 -8.57
CA GLN A 168 -1.18 -18.98 -8.23
C GLN A 168 -0.95 -19.23 -6.73
N TYR A 169 0.08 -18.66 -6.14
CA TYR A 169 0.33 -18.74 -4.71
C TYR A 169 -0.81 -18.14 -3.90
N LEU A 170 -1.24 -16.93 -4.24
CA LEU A 170 -2.35 -16.24 -3.58
C LEU A 170 -3.65 -17.01 -3.71
N HIS A 171 -3.94 -17.52 -4.90
CA HIS A 171 -5.13 -18.34 -5.12
C HIS A 171 -5.15 -19.58 -4.23
N ARG A 172 -4.04 -20.34 -4.17
CA ARG A 172 -3.92 -21.51 -3.27
C ARG A 172 -4.11 -21.15 -1.80
N LYS A 173 -3.52 -20.02 -1.36
CA LYS A 173 -3.69 -19.54 0.02
C LYS A 173 -5.15 -19.18 0.32
N LYS A 174 -5.82 -18.50 -0.60
CA LYS A 174 -7.23 -18.13 -0.47
C LYS A 174 -8.12 -19.37 -0.32
N VAL A 175 -7.96 -20.37 -1.20
CA VAL A 175 -8.72 -21.61 -1.13
C VAL A 175 -8.50 -22.34 0.20
N ASN A 176 -7.26 -22.40 0.69
CA ASN A 176 -6.97 -23.05 1.97
C ASN A 176 -7.56 -22.28 3.18
N MET A 177 -7.67 -20.96 3.09
CA MET A 177 -8.31 -20.14 4.14
C MET A 177 -9.84 -20.28 4.16
N GLU A 178 -10.45 -20.49 3.01
CA GLU A 178 -11.90 -20.72 2.88
C GLU A 178 -12.32 -22.14 3.30
N ALA A 179 -11.37 -23.08 3.34
CA ALA A 179 -11.59 -24.48 3.71
C ALA A 179 -11.33 -24.79 5.20
N ALA A 180 -10.78 -23.83 5.97
CA ALA A 180 -10.44 -23.96 7.39
C ALA A 180 -11.51 -23.30 8.28
#